data_240dcca0a1a0a793497dd8aa9b8b8b01
#
_entry.id   240dcca0a1a0a793497dd8aa9b8b8b01
#
_cell.length_a   1.000
_cell.length_b   1.000
_cell.length_c   1.000
_cell.angle_alpha   90.00
_cell.angle_beta   90.00
_cell.angle_gamma   90.00
#
_symmetry.space_group_name_H-M   'P 1'
#
loop_
_entity.id
_entity.type
_entity.pdbx_description
1 polymer ?
#
loop_
_entity_poly.entity_id
_entity_poly.type
_entity_poly.pdbx_seq_one_letter_code
_entity_poly.pdbx_strand_id
1 'polypeptide(L)'
;IGRYLDQSPLRFLVSLEGRDLSEAVSCETLTRLLKPVSITQSAGVIRELRPKVVTALKHLEKKALEHVTSLKADARTRVSQELTHEAQRLEALGQRNGSVRSDEITTVRSLEHDTLEALNRAEPRLQGIRLIVAT
;
A
#
# COMPACT_ATOMS: atom_id res chain seq x y z
N ILE A 1 12.34 -1.04 4.25
CA ILE A 1 11.14 -1.12 3.42
C ILE A 1 10.44 0.24 3.28
N GLY A 2 10.29 1.01 4.34
CA GLY A 2 9.63 2.32 4.33
C GLY A 2 10.23 3.36 3.38
N ARG A 3 11.48 3.18 2.98
CA ARG A 3 12.12 4.03 1.96
C ARG A 3 11.58 3.77 0.55
N TYR A 4 11.25 2.52 0.24
CA TYR A 4 10.86 2.09 -1.09
C TYR A 4 9.36 1.89 -1.27
N LEU A 5 8.68 1.51 -0.21
CA LEU A 5 7.23 1.30 -0.18
C LEU A 5 6.60 2.27 0.81
N ASP A 6 5.78 3.17 0.31
CA ASP A 6 5.01 4.07 1.16
C ASP A 6 4.02 3.26 2.00
N GLN A 7 4.05 3.48 3.31
CA GLN A 7 3.17 2.83 4.27
C GLN A 7 1.97 3.70 4.64
N SER A 8 1.71 4.75 3.88
CA SER A 8 0.54 5.61 4.08
C SER A 8 -0.76 4.82 3.90
N PRO A 9 -1.80 5.14 4.68
CA PRO A 9 -3.09 4.50 4.52
C PRO A 9 -3.67 4.73 3.13
N LEU A 10 -4.07 3.66 2.46
CA LEU A 10 -4.83 3.72 1.22
C LEU A 10 -6.32 3.89 1.57
N ARG A 11 -7.00 4.75 0.84
CA ARG A 11 -8.43 4.99 1.00
C ARG A 11 -9.17 4.68 -0.28
N PHE A 12 -10.23 3.93 -0.14
CA PHE A 12 -11.15 3.63 -1.23
C PHE A 12 -12.56 4.03 -0.81
N LEU A 13 -13.28 4.65 -1.70
CA LEU A 13 -14.68 4.98 -1.55
C LEU A 13 -15.48 4.22 -2.61
N VAL A 14 -16.39 3.37 -2.17
CA VAL A 14 -17.20 2.52 -3.05
C VAL A 14 -18.65 2.60 -2.63
N SER A 15 -19.55 2.65 -3.60
CA SER A 15 -20.97 2.45 -3.32
C SER A 15 -21.24 0.97 -2.99
N LEU A 16 -22.38 0.70 -2.35
CA LEU A 16 -22.78 -0.69 -2.04
C LEU A 16 -23.05 -1.52 -3.29
N GLU A 17 -23.29 -0.87 -4.43
CA GLU A 17 -23.43 -1.52 -5.76
C GLU A 17 -22.08 -1.77 -6.45
N GLY A 18 -20.96 -1.43 -5.82
CA GLY A 18 -19.62 -1.66 -6.32
C GLY A 18 -19.05 -0.56 -7.22
N ARG A 19 -19.71 0.60 -7.31
CA ARG A 19 -19.19 1.75 -8.07
C ARG A 19 -18.06 2.43 -7.31
N ASP A 20 -16.94 2.63 -7.96
CA ASP A 20 -15.82 3.38 -7.40
C ASP A 20 -16.11 4.89 -7.44
N LEU A 21 -16.08 5.50 -6.28
CA LEU A 21 -16.32 6.92 -6.07
C LEU A 21 -15.06 7.64 -5.53
N SER A 22 -13.93 6.96 -5.47
CA SER A 22 -12.70 7.49 -4.86
C SER A 22 -12.20 8.75 -5.53
N GLU A 23 -12.36 8.86 -6.85
CA GLU A 23 -11.98 10.05 -7.62
C GLU A 23 -13.06 11.12 -7.65
N ALA A 24 -14.33 10.73 -7.52
CA ALA A 24 -15.46 11.65 -7.61
C ALA A 24 -15.61 12.51 -6.35
N VAL A 25 -15.26 11.98 -5.19
CA VAL A 25 -15.41 12.66 -3.90
C VAL A 25 -14.13 12.58 -3.10
N SER A 26 -13.51 13.74 -2.84
CA SER A 26 -12.31 13.80 -2.01
C SER A 26 -12.63 13.48 -0.55
N CYS A 27 -11.66 12.88 0.14
CA CYS A 27 -11.78 12.59 1.56
C CYS A 27 -12.01 13.85 2.40
N GLU A 28 -11.41 14.96 2.01
CA GLU A 28 -11.57 16.26 2.67
C GLU A 28 -13.01 16.76 2.56
N THR A 29 -13.61 16.67 1.37
CA THR A 29 -15.01 17.03 1.14
C THR A 29 -15.94 16.16 1.95
N LEU A 30 -15.72 14.84 2.00
CA LEU A 30 -16.51 13.94 2.83
C LEU A 30 -16.42 14.29 4.30
N THR A 31 -15.20 14.46 4.83
CA THR A 31 -15.00 14.78 6.25
C THR A 31 -15.74 16.04 6.67
N ARG A 32 -15.84 17.02 5.78
CA ARG A 32 -16.55 18.27 6.02
C ARG A 32 -18.06 18.11 6.07
N LEU A 33 -18.62 17.18 5.30
CA LEU A 33 -20.05 16.94 5.16
C LEU A 33 -20.58 15.87 6.12
N LEU A 34 -19.73 15.05 6.70
CA LEU A 34 -20.12 13.95 7.57
C LEU A 34 -20.64 14.46 8.92
N LYS A 35 -21.76 13.89 9.32
CA LYS A 35 -22.32 14.06 10.67
C LYS A 35 -22.37 12.69 11.36
N PRO A 36 -22.00 12.61 12.64
CA PRO A 36 -22.09 11.35 13.38
C PRO A 36 -23.57 10.94 13.56
N VAL A 37 -23.81 9.65 13.42
CA VAL A 37 -25.12 9.04 13.67
C VAL A 37 -25.10 8.37 15.04
N SER A 38 -26.20 8.39 15.77
CA SER A 38 -26.30 7.73 17.08
C SER A 38 -26.09 6.22 16.95
N ILE A 39 -25.47 5.60 17.97
CA ILE A 39 -25.17 4.17 17.99
C ILE A 39 -26.46 3.33 17.84
N THR A 40 -27.57 3.78 18.42
CA THR A 40 -28.84 3.09 18.36
C THR A 40 -29.43 3.05 16.93
N GLN A 41 -29.31 4.14 16.19
CA GLN A 41 -29.75 4.21 14.79
C GLN A 41 -28.80 3.46 13.85
N SER A 42 -27.50 3.54 14.08
CA SER A 42 -26.49 2.91 13.24
C SER A 42 -26.54 1.38 13.33
N ALA A 43 -26.86 0.81 14.49
CA ALA A 43 -26.89 -0.64 14.67
C ALA A 43 -27.93 -1.33 13.77
N GLY A 44 -29.11 -0.74 13.59
CA GLY A 44 -30.13 -1.26 12.68
C GLY A 44 -29.70 -1.20 11.22
N VAL A 45 -29.16 -0.07 10.79
CA VAL A 45 -28.67 0.14 9.42
C VAL A 45 -27.51 -0.81 9.08
N ILE A 46 -26.55 -0.96 9.99
CA ILE A 46 -25.42 -1.87 9.81
C ILE A 46 -25.90 -3.31 9.67
N ARG A 47 -26.86 -3.75 10.49
CA ARG A 47 -27.41 -5.12 10.43
C ARG A 47 -28.09 -5.39 9.08
N GLU A 48 -28.88 -4.45 8.59
CA GLU A 48 -29.58 -4.57 7.33
C GLU A 48 -28.63 -4.56 6.13
N LEU A 49 -27.61 -3.70 6.14
CA LEU A 49 -26.68 -3.53 5.04
C LEU A 49 -25.48 -4.49 5.07
N ARG A 50 -25.32 -5.26 6.13
CA ARG A 50 -24.17 -6.15 6.32
C ARG A 50 -23.86 -7.05 5.12
N PRO A 51 -24.81 -7.74 4.47
CA PRO A 51 -24.51 -8.57 3.30
C PRO A 51 -23.94 -7.77 2.13
N LYS A 52 -24.47 -6.57 1.90
CA LYS A 52 -23.98 -5.67 0.83
C LYS A 52 -22.59 -5.12 1.13
N VAL A 53 -22.34 -4.77 2.40
CA VAL A 53 -21.02 -4.32 2.86
C VAL A 53 -19.97 -5.42 2.68
N VAL A 54 -20.28 -6.66 3.03
CA VAL A 54 -19.36 -7.81 2.85
C VAL A 54 -19.04 -8.00 1.36
N THR A 55 -20.01 -7.89 0.47
CA THR A 55 -19.77 -7.97 -0.98
C THR A 55 -18.90 -6.81 -1.48
N ALA A 56 -19.19 -5.60 -1.04
CA ALA A 56 -18.37 -4.42 -1.39
C ALA A 56 -16.93 -4.54 -0.89
N LEU A 57 -16.71 -5.10 0.31
CA LEU A 57 -15.38 -5.36 0.86
C LEU A 57 -14.56 -6.30 -0.01
N LYS A 58 -15.15 -7.37 -0.55
CA LYS A 58 -14.45 -8.28 -1.48
C LYS A 58 -13.95 -7.57 -2.73
N HIS A 59 -14.75 -6.65 -3.28
CA HIS A 59 -14.32 -5.81 -4.39
C HIS A 59 -13.18 -4.87 -4.00
N LEU A 60 -13.24 -4.28 -2.80
CA LEU A 60 -12.19 -3.42 -2.29
C LEU A 60 -10.89 -4.16 -2.01
N GLU A 61 -10.94 -5.36 -1.47
CA GLU A 61 -9.77 -6.22 -1.28
C GLU A 61 -9.05 -6.50 -2.59
N LYS A 62 -9.81 -6.83 -3.64
CA LYS A 62 -9.24 -7.04 -4.97
C LYS A 62 -8.55 -5.78 -5.50
N LYS A 63 -9.20 -4.62 -5.40
CA LYS A 63 -8.61 -3.33 -5.81
C LYS A 63 -7.37 -2.98 -4.99
N ALA A 64 -7.40 -3.21 -3.68
CA ALA A 64 -6.26 -2.98 -2.82
C ALA A 64 -5.06 -3.86 -3.20
N LEU A 65 -5.30 -5.13 -3.52
CA LEU A 65 -4.25 -6.04 -3.99
C LEU A 65 -3.66 -5.60 -5.33
N GLU A 66 -4.49 -5.20 -6.29
CA GLU A 66 -4.04 -4.66 -7.58
C GLU A 66 -3.17 -3.42 -7.39
N HIS A 67 -3.62 -2.49 -6.54
CA HIS A 67 -2.88 -1.27 -6.24
C HIS A 67 -1.54 -1.56 -5.55
N VAL A 68 -1.53 -2.45 -4.55
CA VAL A 68 -0.30 -2.86 -3.86
C VAL A 68 0.65 -3.58 -4.80
N THR A 69 0.15 -4.38 -5.74
CA THR A 69 0.98 -5.03 -6.77
C THR A 69 1.70 -4.00 -7.63
N SER A 70 1.03 -2.94 -8.05
CA SER A 70 1.64 -1.82 -8.78
C SER A 70 2.70 -1.10 -7.93
N LEU A 71 2.39 -0.77 -6.68
CA LEU A 71 3.34 -0.14 -5.77
C LEU A 71 4.58 -0.99 -5.52
N LYS A 72 4.41 -2.31 -5.39
CA LYS A 72 5.54 -3.25 -5.27
C LYS A 72 6.41 -3.27 -6.51
N ALA A 73 5.82 -3.24 -7.70
CA ALA A 73 6.56 -3.20 -8.96
C ALA A 73 7.42 -1.94 -9.06
N ASP A 74 6.85 -0.78 -8.73
CA ASP A 74 7.58 0.49 -8.71
C ASP A 74 8.69 0.50 -7.64
N ALA A 75 8.40 -0.04 -6.47
CA ALA A 75 9.37 -0.17 -5.39
C ALA A 75 10.55 -1.08 -5.78
N ARG A 76 10.28 -2.22 -6.42
CA ARG A 76 11.32 -3.13 -6.94
C ARG A 76 12.22 -2.46 -7.97
N THR A 77 11.63 -1.69 -8.88
CA THR A 77 12.38 -0.93 -9.87
C THR A 77 13.34 0.04 -9.18
N ARG A 78 12.87 0.77 -8.17
CA ARG A 78 13.71 1.69 -7.40
C ARG A 78 14.82 0.97 -6.63
N VAL A 79 14.52 -0.17 -5.99
CA VAL A 79 15.53 -0.99 -5.30
C VAL A 79 16.62 -1.43 -6.27
N SER A 80 16.25 -1.96 -7.44
CA SER A 80 17.20 -2.38 -8.45
C SER A 80 18.03 -1.21 -8.98
N GLN A 81 17.43 -0.07 -9.24
CA GLN A 81 18.16 1.11 -9.70
C GLN A 81 19.17 1.62 -8.66
N GLU A 82 18.83 1.63 -7.39
CA GLU A 82 19.68 2.16 -6.33
C GLU A 82 20.72 1.14 -5.86
N LEU A 83 20.27 -0.04 -5.42
CA LEU A 83 21.15 -1.02 -4.76
C LEU A 83 21.95 -1.86 -5.74
N THR A 84 21.36 -2.31 -6.83
CA THR A 84 22.10 -3.04 -7.87
C THR A 84 23.17 -2.16 -8.49
N HIS A 85 22.83 -0.91 -8.81
CA HIS A 85 23.77 0.05 -9.36
C HIS A 85 24.90 0.38 -8.38
N GLU A 86 24.60 0.55 -7.09
CA GLU A 86 25.61 0.77 -6.06
C GLU A 86 26.56 -0.44 -5.90
N ALA A 87 26.04 -1.65 -5.89
CA ALA A 87 26.87 -2.86 -5.85
C ALA A 87 27.80 -2.94 -7.06
N GLN A 88 27.30 -2.69 -8.26
CA GLN A 88 28.11 -2.67 -9.49
C GLN A 88 29.19 -1.58 -9.44
N ARG A 89 28.86 -0.41 -8.90
CA ARG A 89 29.82 0.67 -8.72
C ARG A 89 30.94 0.28 -7.77
N LEU A 90 30.62 -0.35 -6.65
CA LEU A 90 31.61 -0.84 -5.68
C LEU A 90 32.46 -1.95 -6.27
N GLU A 91 31.90 -2.88 -7.01
CA GLU A 91 32.64 -3.95 -7.73
C GLU A 91 33.63 -3.36 -8.72
N ALA A 92 33.20 -2.39 -9.53
CA ALA A 92 34.10 -1.72 -10.49
C ALA A 92 35.23 -0.94 -9.82
N LEU A 93 34.92 -0.25 -8.70
CA LEU A 93 35.94 0.45 -7.91
C LEU A 93 36.93 -0.55 -7.27
N GLY A 94 36.44 -1.67 -6.76
CA GLY A 94 37.29 -2.72 -6.16
C GLY A 94 38.28 -3.35 -7.13
N GLN A 95 37.92 -3.43 -8.41
CA GLN A 95 38.82 -3.91 -9.47
C GLN A 95 39.95 -2.90 -9.76
N ARG A 96 39.71 -1.62 -9.59
CA ARG A 96 40.68 -0.54 -9.86
C ARG A 96 41.48 -0.14 -8.63
N ASN A 97 40.92 -0.27 -7.49
CA ASN A 97 41.48 0.19 -6.22
C ASN A 97 41.17 -0.82 -5.11
N GLY A 98 42.19 -1.45 -4.55
CA GLY A 98 42.05 -2.46 -3.47
C GLY A 98 41.52 -1.88 -2.13
N SER A 99 41.14 -0.62 -2.08
CA SER A 99 40.52 0.01 -0.88
C SER A 99 39.10 -0.40 -0.62
N VAL A 100 38.36 -0.89 -1.63
CA VAL A 100 37.01 -1.40 -1.46
C VAL A 100 37.07 -2.80 -0.89
N ARG A 101 36.43 -3.01 0.25
CA ARG A 101 36.36 -4.31 0.90
C ARG A 101 35.26 -5.17 0.27
N SER A 102 35.51 -6.47 0.18
CA SER A 102 34.54 -7.44 -0.30
C SER A 102 33.30 -7.51 0.60
N ASP A 103 33.42 -7.20 1.89
CA ASP A 103 32.32 -7.14 2.84
C ASP A 103 31.35 -5.96 2.57
N GLU A 104 31.83 -4.84 2.03
CA GLU A 104 30.97 -3.73 1.60
C GLU A 104 30.04 -4.14 0.45
N ILE A 105 30.57 -4.82 -0.53
CA ILE A 105 29.80 -5.35 -1.67
C ILE A 105 28.78 -6.38 -1.19
N THR A 106 29.21 -7.30 -0.33
CA THR A 106 28.33 -8.32 0.26
C THR A 106 27.21 -7.69 1.06
N THR A 107 27.49 -6.64 1.83
CA THR A 107 26.48 -5.90 2.61
C THR A 107 25.43 -5.27 1.70
N VAL A 108 25.82 -4.62 0.61
CA VAL A 108 24.87 -4.01 -0.34
C VAL A 108 24.03 -5.08 -1.03
N ARG A 109 24.61 -6.20 -1.43
CA ARG A 109 23.90 -7.34 -2.04
C ARG A 109 22.92 -7.99 -1.06
N SER A 110 23.30 -8.15 0.20
CA SER A 110 22.41 -8.65 1.25
C SER A 110 21.24 -7.69 1.49
N LEU A 111 21.51 -6.39 1.54
CA LEU A 111 20.46 -5.36 1.69
C LEU A 111 19.48 -5.37 0.51
N GLU A 112 19.95 -5.52 -0.71
CA GLU A 112 19.12 -5.68 -1.91
C GLU A 112 18.19 -6.89 -1.77
N HIS A 113 18.76 -8.05 -1.45
CA HIS A 113 18.01 -9.30 -1.29
C HIS A 113 16.95 -9.18 -0.19
N ASP A 114 17.32 -8.73 1.00
CA ASP A 114 16.42 -8.60 2.14
C ASP A 114 15.31 -7.60 1.88
N THR A 115 15.61 -6.52 1.17
CA THR A 115 14.62 -5.51 0.79
C THR A 115 13.61 -6.08 -0.22
N LEU A 116 14.08 -6.79 -1.24
CA LEU A 116 13.20 -7.43 -2.23
C LEU A 116 12.33 -8.52 -1.60
N GLU A 117 12.89 -9.30 -0.67
CA GLU A 117 12.12 -10.31 0.07
C GLU A 117 11.05 -9.68 0.95
N ALA A 118 11.38 -8.60 1.64
CA ALA A 118 10.42 -7.85 2.45
C ALA A 118 9.31 -7.21 1.60
N LEU A 119 9.64 -6.69 0.40
CA LEU A 119 8.62 -6.20 -0.55
C LEU A 119 7.69 -7.34 -1.02
N ASN A 120 8.21 -8.54 -1.24
CA ASN A 120 7.39 -9.68 -1.62
C ASN A 120 6.33 -10.03 -0.57
N ARG A 121 6.70 -9.94 0.71
CA ARG A 121 5.82 -10.25 1.83
C ARG A 121 4.84 -9.13 2.19
N ALA A 122 5.03 -7.92 1.64
CA ALA A 122 4.15 -6.81 1.93
C ALA A 122 2.73 -7.06 1.40
N GLU A 123 1.74 -6.90 2.26
CA GLU A 123 0.32 -7.11 1.95
C GLU A 123 -0.51 -5.95 2.49
N PRO A 124 -1.62 -5.60 1.84
CA PRO A 124 -2.55 -4.63 2.37
C PRO A 124 -3.24 -5.20 3.62
N ARG A 125 -3.42 -4.37 4.63
CA ARG A 125 -4.16 -4.73 5.84
C ARG A 125 -5.31 -3.76 6.02
N LEU A 126 -6.52 -4.30 6.19
CA LEU A 126 -7.69 -3.49 6.51
C LEU A 126 -7.50 -2.81 7.87
N GLN A 127 -7.53 -1.48 7.88
CA GLN A 127 -7.37 -0.66 9.09
C GLN A 127 -8.73 -0.25 9.68
N GLY A 128 -9.71 -0.05 8.83
CA GLY A 128 -11.04 0.35 9.28
C GLY A 128 -12.01 0.51 8.12
N ILE A 129 -13.27 0.51 8.46
CA ILE A 129 -14.39 0.70 7.56
C ILE A 129 -15.25 1.83 8.10
N ARG A 130 -15.69 2.70 7.22
CA ARG A 130 -16.69 3.72 7.55
C ARG A 130 -17.87 3.57 6.60
N LEU A 131 -19.03 3.33 7.16
CA LEU A 131 -20.29 3.34 6.41
C LEU A 131 -20.83 4.78 6.38
N ILE A 132 -21.11 5.27 5.18
CA ILE A 132 -21.64 6.60 4.95
C ILE A 132 -23.01 6.44 4.31
N VAL A 133 -24.01 7.07 4.91
CA VAL A 133 -25.39 7.09 4.40
C VAL A 133 -25.67 8.49 3.86
N ALA A 134 -26.01 8.58 2.59
CA ALA A 134 -26.48 9.81 1.99
C ALA A 134 -27.95 10.08 2.39
N THR A 135 -28.20 11.25 2.86
CA THR A 135 -29.56 11.71 3.24
C THR A 135 -30.02 12.82 2.33
#